data_5caa26ab6c6ff83ed9a0abe4c06c92b5
#
_entry.id   5caa26ab6c6ff83ed9a0abe4c06c92b5
#
_cell.length_a   1.000
_cell.length_b   1.000
_cell.length_c   1.000
_cell.angle_alpha   90.00
_cell.angle_beta   90.00
_cell.angle_gamma   90.00
#
_symmetry.space_group_name_H-M   'P 1'
#
loop_
_entity.id
_entity.type
_entity.pdbx_description
1 polymer ?
#
loop_
_entity_poly.entity_id
_entity_poly.type
_entity_poly.pdbx_seq_one_letter_code
_entity_poly.pdbx_strand_id
1 'polypeptide(L)'
;MKKAVLSLCLALSTSFLLAGGDLSPVEPVEAGKVCHQDLTYVEEDVNLMWQDQQYTDAEDSAVARTHNSGKAGTWNHAMSYCRSLYYAGYSDWRLPTSDELQHVHRIDGQVFTHFRDKDFWTSTPTTENKYYVVYPADAYIYKRYRSETNFIRCVRCTGENNKETN
;
A
#
# COMPACT_ATOMS: atom_id res chain seq x y z
N MET A 1 40.91 83.97 17.18
CA MET A 1 39.52 83.81 16.84
C MET A 1 39.40 82.54 15.98
N LYS A 2 39.09 81.41 16.57
CA LYS A 2 38.91 80.13 15.86
C LYS A 2 37.45 79.68 16.14
N LYS A 3 36.69 79.69 15.10
CA LYS A 3 35.28 79.21 15.14
C LYS A 3 35.30 77.66 15.04
N ALA A 4 34.74 77.00 16.04
CA ALA A 4 34.48 75.61 16.04
C ALA A 4 33.15 75.36 15.30
N VAL A 5 33.21 74.53 14.26
CA VAL A 5 31.99 74.05 13.59
C VAL A 5 31.61 72.70 14.20
N LEU A 6 30.49 72.65 14.84
CA LEU A 6 29.94 71.49 15.46
C LEU A 6 29.18 70.69 14.35
N SER A 7 29.72 69.57 13.92
CA SER A 7 29.06 68.72 12.95
C SER A 7 28.15 67.74 13.68
N LEU A 8 26.85 67.89 13.45
CA LEU A 8 25.79 67.04 14.03
C LEU A 8 25.58 65.81 13.09
N CYS A 9 26.15 64.67 13.46
CA CYS A 9 25.85 63.41 12.76
C CYS A 9 24.49 62.88 13.23
N LEU A 10 23.50 62.98 12.34
CA LEU A 10 22.21 62.35 12.55
C LEU A 10 22.35 60.85 12.16
N ALA A 11 22.38 59.98 13.16
CA ALA A 11 22.34 58.52 12.92
C ALA A 11 20.88 58.13 12.70
N LEU A 12 20.53 57.83 11.44
CA LEU A 12 19.31 57.12 11.10
C LEU A 12 19.47 55.63 11.49
N SER A 13 18.88 55.24 12.61
CA SER A 13 18.70 53.81 12.95
C SER A 13 17.54 53.26 12.15
N THR A 14 17.82 52.55 11.06
CA THR A 14 16.85 51.73 10.36
C THR A 14 16.63 50.46 11.18
N SER A 15 15.51 50.40 11.91
CA SER A 15 15.05 49.18 12.54
C SER A 15 14.54 48.23 11.44
N PHE A 16 15.34 47.23 11.11
CA PHE A 16 14.85 46.07 10.35
C PHE A 16 13.96 45.24 11.29
N LEU A 17 12.65 45.30 11.07
CA LEU A 17 11.71 44.33 11.60
C LEU A 17 11.95 43.04 10.84
N LEU A 18 12.78 42.15 11.39
CA LEU A 18 12.77 40.74 11.02
C LEU A 18 11.45 40.18 11.54
N ALA A 19 10.48 40.00 10.64
CA ALA A 19 9.36 39.13 10.87
C ALA A 19 9.91 37.69 10.88
N GLY A 20 10.52 37.29 11.98
CA GLY A 20 10.82 35.91 12.28
C GLY A 20 9.49 35.22 12.54
N GLY A 21 8.96 34.53 11.56
CA GLY A 21 7.95 33.52 11.83
C GLY A 21 8.52 32.54 12.84
N ASP A 22 7.79 32.30 13.89
CA ASP A 22 8.11 31.30 14.90
C ASP A 22 8.08 29.93 14.20
N LEU A 23 9.24 29.49 13.70
CA LEU A 23 9.47 28.15 13.23
C LEU A 23 9.59 27.29 14.49
N SER A 24 8.46 26.90 15.06
CA SER A 24 8.46 25.83 16.04
C SER A 24 9.23 24.66 15.46
N PRO A 25 10.20 24.07 16.18
CA PRO A 25 10.92 22.91 15.68
C PRO A 25 9.89 21.84 15.30
N VAL A 26 9.84 21.48 14.03
CA VAL A 26 9.05 20.31 13.61
C VAL A 26 9.68 19.15 14.33
N GLU A 27 8.97 18.58 15.31
CA GLU A 27 9.43 17.37 15.94
C GLU A 27 9.66 16.32 14.87
N PRO A 28 10.83 15.63 14.87
CA PRO A 28 11.08 14.59 13.90
C PRO A 28 9.99 13.53 14.05
N VAL A 29 9.22 13.32 12.99
CA VAL A 29 8.24 12.22 12.93
C VAL A 29 9.03 10.92 13.12
N GLU A 30 8.77 10.21 14.22
CA GLU A 30 9.40 8.93 14.49
C GLU A 30 9.22 8.02 13.27
N ALA A 31 10.33 7.47 12.78
CA ALA A 31 10.32 6.47 11.71
C ALA A 31 9.51 5.26 12.18
N GLY A 32 8.27 5.14 11.76
CA GLY A 32 7.28 4.15 12.22
C GLY A 32 5.87 4.72 12.35
N LYS A 33 5.75 6.05 12.40
CA LYS A 33 4.44 6.75 12.35
C LYS A 33 4.10 7.30 10.96
N VAL A 34 4.74 6.82 9.92
CA VAL A 34 4.29 7.11 8.56
C VAL A 34 2.95 6.40 8.40
N CYS A 35 1.88 7.16 8.27
CA CYS A 35 0.56 6.60 8.02
C CYS A 35 0.60 5.84 6.69
N HIS A 36 0.64 4.53 6.75
CA HIS A 36 0.56 3.63 5.59
C HIS A 36 -0.90 3.44 5.10
N GLN A 37 -1.79 4.32 5.49
CA GLN A 37 -3.23 4.26 5.15
C GLN A 37 -3.48 4.23 3.63
N ASP A 38 -2.58 4.83 2.85
CA ASP A 38 -2.69 4.83 1.39
C ASP A 38 -2.09 3.57 0.72
N LEU A 39 -1.56 2.65 1.51
CA LEU A 39 -0.86 1.45 1.02
C LEU A 39 -1.58 0.16 1.37
N THR A 40 -2.43 0.18 2.39
CA THR A 40 -3.11 -1.01 2.90
C THR A 40 -4.57 -0.71 3.23
N TYR A 41 -5.41 -1.73 3.09
CA TYR A 41 -6.75 -1.76 3.64
C TYR A 41 -6.80 -2.73 4.83
N VAL A 42 -7.29 -2.28 5.98
CA VAL A 42 -7.46 -3.11 7.18
C VAL A 42 -8.92 -3.45 7.35
N GLU A 43 -9.20 -4.74 7.37
CA GLU A 43 -10.51 -5.32 7.61
C GLU A 43 -10.55 -5.81 9.07
N GLU A 44 -11.01 -4.93 9.98
CA GLU A 44 -10.91 -5.14 11.43
C GLU A 44 -11.75 -6.32 11.90
N ASP A 45 -12.95 -6.51 11.34
CA ASP A 45 -13.90 -7.53 11.76
C ASP A 45 -13.37 -8.97 11.60
N VAL A 46 -12.47 -9.17 10.65
CA VAL A 46 -11.86 -10.48 10.36
C VAL A 46 -10.35 -10.50 10.61
N ASN A 47 -9.77 -9.42 11.14
CA ASN A 47 -8.35 -9.27 11.45
C ASN A 47 -7.45 -9.51 10.23
N LEU A 48 -7.78 -8.93 9.09
CA LEU A 48 -7.00 -8.99 7.86
C LEU A 48 -6.47 -7.61 7.46
N MET A 49 -5.27 -7.61 6.91
CA MET A 49 -4.69 -6.45 6.24
C MET A 49 -4.36 -6.82 4.79
N TRP A 50 -4.82 -6.00 3.88
CA TRP A 50 -4.71 -6.20 2.44
C TRP A 50 -3.70 -5.24 1.83
N GLN A 51 -2.90 -5.73 0.88
CA GLN A 51 -2.08 -4.89 0.02
C GLN A 51 -2.98 -4.02 -0.88
N ASP A 52 -2.86 -2.69 -0.78
CA ASP A 52 -3.59 -1.75 -1.65
C ASP A 52 -2.62 -0.83 -2.37
N GLN A 53 -1.77 -1.41 -3.20
CA GLN A 53 -0.74 -0.73 -3.96
C GLN A 53 -1.15 -0.54 -5.41
N GLN A 54 -0.83 0.62 -5.99
CA GLN A 54 -1.09 0.93 -7.38
C GLN A 54 -0.48 -0.11 -8.34
N TYR A 55 -1.27 -0.54 -9.31
CA TYR A 55 -0.79 -1.39 -10.41
C TYR A 55 -0.11 -0.56 -11.49
N THR A 56 0.92 -1.13 -12.10
CA THR A 56 1.74 -0.51 -13.14
C THR A 56 1.31 -0.99 -14.54
N ASP A 57 1.68 -0.24 -15.58
CA ASP A 57 1.47 -0.65 -16.98
C ASP A 57 2.16 -1.98 -17.31
N ALA A 58 3.29 -2.28 -16.64
CA ALA A 58 3.98 -3.54 -16.79
C ALA A 58 3.15 -4.72 -16.26
N GLU A 59 2.43 -4.53 -15.15
CA GLU A 59 1.54 -5.54 -14.57
C GLU A 59 0.27 -5.72 -15.42
N ASP A 60 -0.30 -4.64 -15.92
CA ASP A 60 -1.43 -4.70 -16.87
C ASP A 60 -1.01 -5.43 -18.17
N SER A 61 0.18 -5.15 -18.69
CA SER A 61 0.77 -5.84 -19.83
C SER A 61 1.03 -7.32 -19.55
N ALA A 62 1.43 -7.67 -18.31
CA ALA A 62 1.69 -9.04 -17.91
C ALA A 62 0.43 -9.91 -18.02
N VAL A 63 -0.72 -9.41 -17.56
CA VAL A 63 -2.00 -10.10 -17.72
C VAL A 63 -2.38 -10.24 -19.20
N ALA A 64 -2.22 -9.17 -19.98
CA ALA A 64 -2.61 -9.17 -21.39
C ALA A 64 -1.74 -10.08 -22.28
N ARG A 65 -0.46 -10.28 -21.94
CA ARG A 65 0.55 -10.96 -22.75
C ARG A 65 1.09 -12.24 -22.11
N THR A 66 0.45 -12.75 -21.07
CA THR A 66 0.77 -14.02 -20.41
C THR A 66 2.22 -14.15 -19.92
N HIS A 67 2.72 -13.13 -19.19
CA HIS A 67 4.02 -13.18 -18.52
C HIS A 67 3.91 -12.77 -17.05
N ASN A 68 5.00 -12.83 -16.29
CA ASN A 68 5.03 -12.45 -14.89
C ASN A 68 5.63 -11.07 -14.72
N SER A 69 4.97 -10.20 -13.95
CA SER A 69 5.51 -8.88 -13.57
C SER A 69 4.85 -8.41 -12.28
N GLY A 70 5.61 -8.22 -11.22
CA GLY A 70 5.09 -7.68 -9.94
C GLY A 70 3.79 -8.37 -9.48
N LYS A 71 2.72 -7.57 -9.34
CA LYS A 71 1.38 -8.02 -8.90
C LYS A 71 0.54 -8.63 -10.04
N ALA A 72 1.18 -9.25 -11.03
CA ALA A 72 0.51 -9.94 -12.13
C ALA A 72 1.33 -11.12 -12.63
N GLY A 73 0.69 -12.23 -12.94
CA GLY A 73 1.39 -13.41 -13.46
C GLY A 73 0.66 -14.72 -13.20
N THR A 74 1.41 -15.81 -13.38
CA THR A 74 0.94 -17.18 -13.16
C THR A 74 0.69 -17.44 -11.66
N TRP A 75 -0.03 -18.49 -11.33
CA TRP A 75 -0.31 -18.83 -9.93
C TRP A 75 0.97 -19.08 -9.11
N ASN A 76 1.98 -19.77 -9.69
CA ASN A 76 3.25 -19.96 -9.00
C ASN A 76 3.97 -18.65 -8.71
N HIS A 77 3.90 -17.71 -9.66
CA HIS A 77 4.43 -16.36 -9.45
C HIS A 77 3.67 -15.66 -8.33
N ALA A 78 2.34 -15.74 -8.30
CA ALA A 78 1.52 -15.13 -7.25
C ALA A 78 1.87 -15.64 -5.84
N MET A 79 2.02 -16.96 -5.70
CA MET A 79 2.45 -17.57 -4.43
C MET A 79 3.83 -17.09 -3.98
N SER A 80 4.78 -17.04 -4.91
CA SER A 80 6.14 -16.59 -4.62
C SER A 80 6.19 -15.10 -4.31
N TYR A 81 5.48 -14.29 -5.09
CA TYR A 81 5.39 -12.85 -4.91
C TYR A 81 4.89 -12.47 -3.49
N CYS A 82 3.73 -12.97 -3.09
CA CYS A 82 3.19 -12.66 -1.77
C CYS A 82 4.10 -13.17 -0.64
N ARG A 83 4.65 -14.37 -0.76
CA ARG A 83 5.53 -14.98 0.26
C ARG A 83 6.84 -14.22 0.45
N SER A 84 7.37 -13.59 -0.59
CA SER A 84 8.62 -12.80 -0.54
C SER A 84 8.40 -11.31 -0.36
N LEU A 85 7.15 -10.86 -0.28
CA LEU A 85 6.79 -9.45 -0.20
C LEU A 85 7.21 -8.84 1.13
N TYR A 86 8.02 -7.77 1.07
CA TYR A 86 8.17 -6.84 2.18
C TYR A 86 7.44 -5.54 1.82
N TYR A 87 6.36 -5.24 2.52
CA TYR A 87 5.49 -4.12 2.19
C TYR A 87 4.80 -3.56 3.42
N ALA A 88 4.65 -2.25 3.51
CA ALA A 88 4.05 -1.55 4.65
C ALA A 88 4.67 -1.93 6.02
N GLY A 89 5.97 -2.32 6.04
CA GLY A 89 6.67 -2.72 7.25
C GLY A 89 6.52 -4.20 7.63
N TYR A 90 5.84 -5.02 6.83
CA TYR A 90 5.55 -6.43 7.12
C TYR A 90 6.12 -7.37 6.06
N SER A 91 6.42 -8.61 6.46
CA SER A 91 6.98 -9.66 5.59
C SER A 91 6.19 -10.98 5.62
N ASP A 92 5.07 -11.02 6.33
CA ASP A 92 4.22 -12.19 6.52
C ASP A 92 3.00 -12.22 5.58
N TRP A 93 3.18 -11.65 4.40
CA TRP A 93 2.16 -11.63 3.35
C TRP A 93 1.95 -13.02 2.72
N ARG A 94 0.73 -13.30 2.35
CA ARG A 94 0.33 -14.52 1.65
C ARG A 94 -0.71 -14.23 0.57
N LEU A 95 -0.89 -15.17 -0.35
CA LEU A 95 -2.02 -15.14 -1.27
C LEU A 95 -3.31 -15.42 -0.48
N PRO A 96 -4.40 -14.67 -0.68
CA PRO A 96 -5.68 -14.88 0.01
C PRO A 96 -6.32 -16.21 -0.40
N THR A 97 -7.18 -16.74 0.45
CA THR A 97 -8.12 -17.79 0.06
C THR A 97 -9.25 -17.23 -0.81
N SER A 98 -10.00 -18.11 -1.48
CA SER A 98 -11.18 -17.68 -2.26
C SER A 98 -12.22 -16.99 -1.40
N ASP A 99 -12.44 -17.48 -0.19
CA ASP A 99 -13.45 -16.96 0.72
C ASP A 99 -13.06 -15.58 1.25
N GLU A 100 -11.79 -15.38 1.63
CA GLU A 100 -11.29 -14.07 2.05
C GLU A 100 -11.42 -13.04 0.94
N LEU A 101 -10.94 -13.38 -0.27
CA LEU A 101 -10.98 -12.43 -1.38
C LEU A 101 -12.42 -12.16 -1.86
N GLN A 102 -13.30 -13.16 -1.81
CA GLN A 102 -14.71 -12.97 -2.11
C GLN A 102 -15.39 -12.11 -1.03
N HIS A 103 -15.07 -12.32 0.24
CA HIS A 103 -15.63 -11.57 1.36
C HIS A 103 -15.33 -10.08 1.23
N VAL A 104 -14.07 -9.71 1.06
CA VAL A 104 -13.66 -8.30 0.96
C VAL A 104 -14.27 -7.57 -0.23
N HIS A 105 -14.55 -8.28 -1.34
CA HIS A 105 -15.22 -7.71 -2.51
C HIS A 105 -16.76 -7.68 -2.42
N ARG A 106 -17.35 -8.24 -1.35
CA ARG A 106 -18.79 -8.15 -1.04
C ARG A 106 -19.12 -7.07 -0.02
N ILE A 107 -18.12 -6.43 0.56
CA ILE A 107 -18.32 -5.29 1.45
C ILE A 107 -18.93 -4.15 0.64
N ASP A 108 -19.92 -3.47 1.20
CA ASP A 108 -20.59 -2.35 0.53
C ASP A 108 -19.61 -1.24 0.16
N GLY A 109 -19.60 -0.88 -1.11
CA GLY A 109 -18.68 0.08 -1.68
C GLY A 109 -17.36 -0.54 -2.12
N GLN A 110 -16.50 0.27 -2.74
CA GLN A 110 -15.16 -0.14 -3.14
C GLN A 110 -14.16 0.16 -2.03
N VAL A 111 -13.71 -0.87 -1.33
CA VAL A 111 -12.79 -0.72 -0.19
C VAL A 111 -11.34 -0.48 -0.62
N PHE A 112 -10.95 -0.92 -1.81
CA PHE A 112 -9.59 -0.72 -2.33
C PHE A 112 -9.48 0.56 -3.15
N THR A 113 -8.45 1.35 -2.89
CA THR A 113 -8.10 2.54 -3.68
C THR A 113 -7.63 2.14 -5.07
N HIS A 114 -6.86 1.04 -5.15
CA HIS A 114 -6.28 0.54 -6.39
C HIS A 114 -7.01 -0.71 -6.88
N PHE A 115 -7.96 -0.49 -7.75
CA PHE A 115 -8.83 -1.51 -8.34
C PHE A 115 -8.37 -1.93 -9.74
N ARG A 116 -8.64 -3.20 -10.12
CA ARG A 116 -8.57 -3.70 -11.51
C ARG A 116 -9.77 -4.58 -11.80
N ASP A 117 -10.42 -4.31 -12.91
CA ASP A 117 -11.59 -5.05 -13.39
C ASP A 117 -11.14 -6.30 -14.16
N LYS A 118 -10.50 -7.23 -13.45
CA LYS A 118 -9.97 -8.50 -13.94
C LYS A 118 -9.84 -9.49 -12.79
N ASP A 119 -9.70 -10.77 -13.12
CA ASP A 119 -9.54 -11.85 -12.16
C ASP A 119 -8.29 -11.70 -11.27
N PHE A 120 -8.47 -11.99 -9.99
CA PHE A 120 -7.39 -12.05 -8.99
C PHE A 120 -7.17 -13.48 -8.51
N TRP A 121 -5.90 -13.89 -8.39
CA TRP A 121 -5.53 -15.19 -7.88
C TRP A 121 -5.90 -15.39 -6.41
N THR A 122 -6.30 -16.65 -6.10
CA THR A 122 -6.41 -17.12 -4.71
C THR A 122 -5.48 -18.29 -4.45
N SER A 123 -5.24 -18.61 -3.18
CA SER A 123 -4.48 -19.81 -2.78
C SER A 123 -5.31 -21.09 -2.82
N THR A 124 -6.63 -20.99 -2.95
CA THR A 124 -7.56 -22.14 -2.89
C THR A 124 -7.49 -22.98 -4.15
N PRO A 125 -7.07 -24.26 -4.05
CA PRO A 125 -6.97 -25.16 -5.19
C PRO A 125 -8.35 -25.64 -5.65
N THR A 126 -8.40 -26.04 -6.90
CA THR A 126 -9.49 -26.85 -7.43
C THR A 126 -8.94 -28.20 -7.92
N THR A 127 -9.71 -28.94 -8.70
CA THR A 127 -9.22 -30.12 -9.41
C THR A 127 -8.44 -29.75 -10.67
N GLU A 128 -7.57 -30.63 -11.16
CA GLU A 128 -6.96 -30.54 -12.50
C GLU A 128 -6.01 -29.35 -12.74
N ASN A 129 -5.09 -29.09 -11.83
CA ASN A 129 -4.12 -27.97 -11.97
C ASN A 129 -4.75 -26.58 -12.13
N LYS A 130 -5.97 -26.40 -11.62
CA LYS A 130 -6.66 -25.13 -11.57
C LYS A 130 -6.74 -24.58 -10.15
N TYR A 131 -6.85 -23.28 -10.05
CA TYR A 131 -7.09 -22.56 -8.81
C TYR A 131 -8.27 -21.62 -8.98
N TYR A 132 -8.90 -21.30 -7.87
CA TYR A 132 -9.93 -20.29 -7.89
C TYR A 132 -9.32 -18.91 -8.09
N VAL A 133 -10.05 -18.11 -8.83
CA VAL A 133 -9.87 -16.65 -8.95
C VAL A 133 -11.17 -15.97 -8.57
N VAL A 134 -11.09 -14.74 -8.13
CA VAL A 134 -12.24 -13.89 -7.85
C VAL A 134 -12.23 -12.73 -8.82
N TYR A 135 -13.37 -12.51 -9.48
CA TYR A 135 -13.61 -11.31 -10.27
C TYR A 135 -14.16 -10.23 -9.35
N PRO A 136 -13.47 -9.11 -9.16
CA PRO A 136 -13.73 -8.21 -8.03
C PRO A 136 -14.99 -7.35 -8.19
N ALA A 137 -15.50 -7.14 -9.40
CA ALA A 137 -16.65 -6.26 -9.62
C ALA A 137 -17.97 -6.84 -9.06
N ASP A 138 -18.10 -8.17 -9.02
CA ASP A 138 -19.29 -8.89 -8.52
C ASP A 138 -18.95 -9.96 -7.48
N ALA A 139 -17.69 -10.06 -7.10
CA ALA A 139 -17.14 -11.09 -6.21
C ALA A 139 -17.40 -12.52 -6.69
N TYR A 140 -17.52 -12.72 -8.01
CA TYR A 140 -17.79 -14.04 -8.58
C TYR A 140 -16.51 -14.88 -8.62
N ILE A 141 -16.66 -16.21 -8.39
CA ILE A 141 -15.53 -17.16 -8.34
C ILE A 141 -15.48 -17.95 -9.64
N TYR A 142 -14.32 -17.91 -10.28
CA TYR A 142 -14.01 -18.71 -11.47
C TYR A 142 -12.87 -19.68 -11.20
N LYS A 143 -12.60 -20.58 -12.16
CA LYS A 143 -11.47 -21.51 -12.15
C LYS A 143 -10.54 -21.17 -13.31
N ARG A 144 -9.23 -21.03 -13.02
CA ARG A 144 -8.20 -20.76 -14.02
C ARG A 144 -7.09 -21.81 -13.94
N TYR A 145 -6.50 -22.15 -15.07
CA TYR A 145 -5.31 -22.96 -15.05
C TYR A 145 -4.14 -22.21 -14.40
N ARG A 146 -3.34 -22.90 -13.60
CA ARG A 146 -2.17 -22.29 -12.91
C ARG A 146 -1.17 -21.61 -13.84
N SER A 147 -1.20 -21.91 -15.14
CA SER A 147 -0.37 -21.31 -16.19
C SER A 147 -0.95 -20.02 -16.77
N GLU A 148 -2.22 -19.73 -16.53
CA GLU A 148 -2.82 -18.46 -16.92
C GLU A 148 -2.27 -17.31 -16.06
N THR A 149 -2.42 -16.08 -16.53
CA THR A 149 -1.96 -14.88 -15.81
C THR A 149 -3.14 -14.06 -15.34
N ASN A 150 -3.14 -13.75 -14.04
CA ASN A 150 -4.14 -12.90 -13.40
C ASN A 150 -3.46 -11.94 -12.43
N PHE A 151 -4.21 -10.98 -11.92
CA PHE A 151 -3.72 -10.06 -10.91
C PHE A 151 -3.50 -10.73 -9.55
N ILE A 152 -2.70 -10.09 -8.72
CA ILE A 152 -2.30 -10.55 -7.41
C ILE A 152 -2.59 -9.44 -6.42
N ARG A 153 -3.23 -9.80 -5.30
CA ARG A 153 -3.38 -8.96 -4.11
C ARG A 153 -3.03 -9.81 -2.90
N CYS A 154 -2.07 -9.38 -2.14
CA CYS A 154 -1.64 -10.12 -0.96
C CYS A 154 -2.44 -9.71 0.27
N VAL A 155 -2.55 -10.62 1.22
CA VAL A 155 -3.21 -10.43 2.52
C VAL A 155 -2.30 -10.93 3.63
N ARG A 156 -2.44 -10.38 4.83
CA ARG A 156 -1.82 -10.87 6.07
C ARG A 156 -2.82 -10.80 7.22
N CYS A 157 -2.56 -11.55 8.30
CA CYS A 157 -3.32 -11.43 9.53
C CYS A 157 -2.81 -10.23 10.36
N THR A 158 -3.73 -9.44 10.97
CA THR A 158 -3.36 -8.34 11.86
C THR A 158 -3.31 -8.76 13.33
N GLY A 159 -3.96 -9.87 13.71
CA GLY A 159 -3.96 -10.39 15.08
C GLY A 159 -2.60 -10.96 15.47
N GLU A 160 -2.18 -10.74 16.72
CA GLU A 160 -1.07 -11.43 17.33
C GLU A 160 -1.46 -12.89 17.59
N ASN A 161 -1.16 -13.78 16.66
CA ASN A 161 -1.20 -15.22 16.91
C ASN A 161 0.03 -15.68 17.72
N ASN A 162 0.40 -14.92 18.75
CA ASN A 162 1.43 -15.28 19.72
C ASN A 162 0.81 -15.67 21.08
N LYS A 163 -0.16 -16.57 21.08
CA LYS A 163 -0.40 -17.44 22.23
C LYS A 163 0.04 -18.83 21.83
N GLU A 164 1.35 -19.09 21.89
CA GLU A 164 1.84 -20.42 22.20
C GLU A 164 1.18 -20.81 23.53
N THR A 165 0.19 -21.67 23.47
CA THR A 165 -0.30 -22.39 24.64
C THR A 165 0.77 -23.41 25.00
N ASN A 166 1.56 -23.07 26.01
CA ASN A 166 2.30 -24.06 26.79
C ASN A 166 1.33 -24.99 27.55
#